data_a87e0fcf59cd70efa369d7ea21e0e67d
#
_entry.id   a87e0fcf59cd70efa369d7ea21e0e67d
#
_cell.length_a   1.000
_cell.length_b   1.000
_cell.length_c   1.000
_cell.angle_alpha   90.00
_cell.angle_beta   90.00
_cell.angle_gamma   90.00
#
_symmetry.space_group_name_H-M   'P 1'
#
loop_
_entity.id
_entity.type
_entity.pdbx_description
1 polymer ?
#
loop_
_entity_poly.entity_id
_entity_poly.type
_entity_poly.pdbx_seq_one_letter_code
_entity_poly.pdbx_strand_id
1 'polypeptide(L)'
;MASQEMYRLGSQSSVIRELFAYGQEQCKIVGKDKVFDFSIGNPTVPAPACIKEAIEDILATRESAAIHGYTAASGDLSVRQGLAEYMNKTYQAGVEASNFYMTCGAAASLTVSLKALVEGPDDEVIVIAPFFPEYTVFIANAGAKAVVVPPDTEHFQIPMEALEKAITPNTRAIIVNSPNNPSGVVY
;
A
#
# COMPACT_ATOMS: atom_id res chain seq x y z
N MET A 1 2.66 21.63 20.05
CA MET A 1 1.44 20.85 20.33
C MET A 1 1.17 19.99 19.10
N ALA A 2 0.83 18.71 19.29
CA ALA A 2 0.42 17.84 18.18
C ALA A 2 -0.96 18.27 17.66
N SER A 3 -1.26 18.04 16.37
CA SER A 3 -2.59 18.20 15.82
C SER A 3 -3.59 17.32 16.59
N GLN A 4 -4.74 17.88 16.97
CA GLN A 4 -5.78 17.12 17.65
C GLN A 4 -6.30 15.95 16.79
N GLU A 5 -6.38 16.15 15.48
CA GLU A 5 -6.79 15.09 14.53
C GLU A 5 -5.76 13.95 14.50
N MET A 6 -4.46 14.27 14.43
CA MET A 6 -3.41 13.25 14.46
C MET A 6 -3.37 12.52 15.82
N TYR A 7 -3.63 13.24 16.91
CA TYR A 7 -3.74 12.62 18.23
C TYR A 7 -4.94 11.65 18.28
N ARG A 8 -6.10 12.08 17.75
CA ARG A 8 -7.30 11.25 17.69
C ARG A 8 -7.05 9.98 16.86
N LEU A 9 -6.47 10.11 15.68
CA LEU A 9 -6.14 8.97 14.81
C LEU A 9 -5.12 8.02 15.47
N GLY A 10 -4.10 8.57 16.10
CA GLY A 10 -3.05 7.76 16.74
C GLY A 10 -3.47 7.10 18.06
N SER A 11 -4.51 7.62 18.73
CA SER A 11 -5.05 7.06 19.97
C SER A 11 -6.20 6.07 19.76
N GLN A 12 -6.69 5.92 18.54
CA GLN A 12 -7.66 4.87 18.22
C GLN A 12 -7.00 3.51 18.30
N SER A 13 -7.62 2.61 19.08
CA SER A 13 -7.18 1.23 19.11
C SER A 13 -7.48 0.53 17.78
N SER A 14 -6.55 -0.29 17.33
CA SER A 14 -6.73 -1.11 16.13
C SER A 14 -7.12 -2.53 16.57
N VAL A 15 -8.33 -2.95 16.20
CA VAL A 15 -8.81 -4.31 16.44
C VAL A 15 -7.82 -5.37 15.95
N ILE A 16 -7.17 -5.12 14.82
CA ILE A 16 -6.14 -6.01 14.25
C ILE A 16 -4.96 -6.14 15.20
N ARG A 17 -4.47 -5.03 15.78
CA ARG A 17 -3.35 -5.04 16.74
C ARG A 17 -3.74 -5.70 18.06
N GLU A 18 -4.97 -5.51 18.52
CA GLU A 18 -5.49 -6.16 19.71
C GLU A 18 -5.60 -7.68 19.51
N LEU A 19 -6.12 -8.13 18.36
CA LEU A 19 -6.18 -9.55 18.02
C LEU A 19 -4.79 -10.18 17.92
N PHE A 20 -3.83 -9.47 17.31
CA PHE A 20 -2.44 -9.92 17.26
C PHE A 20 -1.83 -10.07 18.65
N ALA A 21 -1.99 -9.05 19.50
CA ALA A 21 -1.51 -9.11 20.89
C ALA A 21 -2.17 -10.25 21.68
N TYR A 22 -3.47 -10.46 21.50
CA TYR A 22 -4.19 -11.58 22.09
C TYR A 22 -3.64 -12.92 21.60
N GLY A 23 -3.38 -13.08 20.30
CA GLY A 23 -2.77 -14.27 19.73
C GLY A 23 -1.40 -14.58 20.36
N GLN A 24 -0.57 -13.55 20.55
CA GLN A 24 0.73 -13.71 21.20
C GLN A 24 0.60 -14.18 22.67
N GLU A 25 -0.37 -13.68 23.41
CA GLU A 25 -0.63 -14.16 24.79
C GLU A 25 -1.16 -15.60 24.79
N GLN A 26 -2.04 -15.95 23.86
CA GLN A 26 -2.51 -17.34 23.74
C GLN A 26 -1.37 -18.31 23.41
N CYS A 27 -0.41 -17.93 22.59
CA CYS A 27 0.79 -18.73 22.31
C CYS A 27 1.58 -19.08 23.59
N LYS A 28 1.63 -18.17 24.57
CA LYS A 28 2.30 -18.42 25.85
C LYS A 28 1.52 -19.40 26.74
N ILE A 29 0.20 -19.39 26.63
CA ILE A 29 -0.71 -20.20 27.49
C ILE A 29 -0.86 -21.62 26.95
N VAL A 30 -1.14 -21.78 25.66
CA VAL A 30 -1.51 -23.07 25.06
C VAL A 30 -0.46 -23.68 24.15
N GLY A 31 0.61 -22.94 23.85
CA GLY A 31 1.67 -23.31 22.91
C GLY A 31 1.44 -22.76 21.50
N LYS A 32 2.54 -22.38 20.84
CA LYS A 32 2.51 -21.75 19.51
C LYS A 32 1.90 -22.65 18.43
N ASP A 33 2.06 -23.94 18.55
CA ASP A 33 1.53 -24.98 17.64
C ASP A 33 0.01 -25.13 17.71
N LYS A 34 -0.63 -24.54 18.71
CA LYS A 34 -2.09 -24.58 18.92
C LYS A 34 -2.79 -23.25 18.64
N VAL A 35 -2.06 -22.24 18.20
CA VAL A 35 -2.61 -20.92 17.86
C VAL A 35 -2.46 -20.67 16.38
N PHE A 36 -3.59 -20.49 15.70
CA PHE A 36 -3.67 -20.15 14.28
C PHE A 36 -4.02 -18.66 14.17
N ASP A 37 -2.99 -17.82 14.09
CA ASP A 37 -3.15 -16.36 14.06
C ASP A 37 -3.33 -15.87 12.62
N PHE A 38 -4.52 -15.37 12.30
CA PHE A 38 -4.87 -14.76 11.03
C PHE A 38 -5.09 -13.24 11.15
N SER A 39 -4.65 -12.63 12.23
CA SER A 39 -4.85 -11.19 12.47
C SER A 39 -3.99 -10.31 11.58
N ILE A 40 -2.78 -10.74 11.26
CA ILE A 40 -1.84 -10.02 10.41
C ILE A 40 -1.35 -10.93 9.27
N GLY A 41 -1.46 -10.45 8.04
CA GLY A 41 -0.93 -11.15 6.86
C GLY A 41 0.60 -11.03 6.79
N ASN A 42 1.32 -12.04 7.28
CA ASN A 42 2.75 -12.15 7.09
C ASN A 42 3.08 -13.10 5.92
N PRO A 43 4.09 -12.78 5.10
CA PRO A 43 4.59 -13.71 4.11
C PRO A 43 5.08 -15.00 4.78
N THR A 44 4.54 -16.14 4.35
CA THR A 44 4.95 -17.47 4.84
C THR A 44 5.86 -18.21 3.85
N VAL A 45 5.92 -17.71 2.61
CA VAL A 45 6.81 -18.24 1.57
C VAL A 45 8.15 -17.53 1.66
N PRO A 46 9.27 -18.27 1.71
CA PRO A 46 10.61 -17.67 1.69
C PRO A 46 10.83 -16.81 0.44
N ALA A 47 11.56 -15.71 0.59
CA ALA A 47 11.97 -14.93 -0.56
C ALA A 47 12.82 -15.79 -1.53
N PRO A 48 12.72 -15.58 -2.86
CA PRO A 48 13.57 -16.26 -3.82
C PRO A 48 15.06 -16.07 -3.50
N ALA A 49 15.87 -17.11 -3.70
CA ALA A 49 17.33 -17.07 -3.40
C ALA A 49 18.06 -15.93 -4.11
N CYS A 50 17.63 -15.61 -5.35
CA CYS A 50 18.19 -14.52 -6.14
C CYS A 50 18.15 -13.14 -5.45
N ILE A 51 17.22 -12.91 -4.51
CA ILE A 51 17.17 -11.65 -3.75
C ILE A 51 18.41 -11.52 -2.86
N LYS A 52 18.74 -12.60 -2.12
CA LYS A 52 19.93 -12.62 -1.27
C LYS A 52 21.22 -12.51 -2.12
N GLU A 53 21.30 -13.29 -3.19
CA GLU A 53 22.43 -13.30 -4.12
C GLU A 53 22.68 -11.91 -4.72
N ALA A 54 21.62 -11.21 -5.16
CA ALA A 54 21.73 -9.86 -5.71
C ALA A 54 22.23 -8.84 -4.66
N ILE A 55 21.77 -8.94 -3.41
CA ILE A 55 22.23 -8.06 -2.33
C ILE A 55 23.72 -8.33 -2.03
N GLU A 56 24.11 -9.59 -1.92
CA GLU A 56 25.51 -9.99 -1.67
C GLU A 56 26.42 -9.54 -2.81
N ASP A 57 26.00 -9.68 -4.07
CA ASP A 57 26.72 -9.19 -5.23
C ASP A 57 26.91 -7.66 -5.21
N ILE A 58 25.86 -6.90 -4.95
CA ILE A 58 25.91 -5.44 -4.85
C ILE A 58 26.94 -5.02 -3.78
N LEU A 59 26.88 -5.65 -2.59
CA LEU A 59 27.77 -5.32 -1.49
C LEU A 59 29.22 -5.71 -1.78
N ALA A 60 29.45 -6.77 -2.55
CA ALA A 60 30.80 -7.26 -2.89
C ALA A 60 31.45 -6.49 -4.05
N THR A 61 30.66 -5.98 -4.99
CA THR A 61 31.14 -5.47 -6.28
C THR A 61 31.09 -3.96 -6.43
N ARG A 62 30.24 -3.28 -5.65
CA ARG A 62 30.06 -1.82 -5.76
C ARG A 62 30.80 -1.08 -4.66
N GLU A 63 31.29 0.10 -4.99
CA GLU A 63 31.88 1.03 -4.03
C GLU A 63 30.87 1.46 -2.97
N SER A 64 31.30 1.50 -1.71
CA SER A 64 30.45 1.85 -0.57
C SER A 64 29.74 3.19 -0.74
N ALA A 65 30.42 4.21 -1.27
CA ALA A 65 29.83 5.52 -1.52
C ALA A 65 28.71 5.48 -2.58
N ALA A 66 28.81 4.59 -3.56
CA ALA A 66 27.77 4.41 -4.57
C ALA A 66 26.52 3.70 -4.01
N ILE A 67 26.73 2.80 -3.02
CA ILE A 67 25.61 2.08 -2.38
C ILE A 67 24.89 2.97 -1.39
N HIS A 68 25.62 3.76 -0.59
CA HIS A 68 25.09 4.52 0.55
C HIS A 68 24.93 6.02 0.27
N GLY A 69 25.26 6.46 -0.93
CA GLY A 69 25.10 7.86 -1.35
C GLY A 69 23.66 8.24 -1.65
N TYR A 70 23.44 9.55 -1.82
CA TYR A 70 22.16 10.05 -2.29
C TYR A 70 21.92 9.66 -3.76
N THR A 71 20.69 9.25 -4.07
CA THR A 71 20.21 9.09 -5.45
C THR A 71 19.53 10.39 -5.93
N ALA A 72 19.17 10.43 -7.22
CA ALA A 72 18.22 11.43 -7.72
C ALA A 72 16.89 11.33 -6.97
N ALA A 73 16.14 12.45 -6.87
CA ALA A 73 14.86 12.49 -6.16
C ALA A 73 13.84 11.45 -6.67
N SER A 74 13.87 11.13 -7.96
CA SER A 74 13.03 10.09 -8.57
C SER A 74 13.57 8.65 -8.39
N GLY A 75 14.72 8.49 -7.75
CA GLY A 75 15.42 7.21 -7.59
C GLY A 75 16.45 6.94 -8.68
N ASP A 76 17.19 5.86 -8.53
CA ASP A 76 18.26 5.46 -9.46
C ASP A 76 17.74 5.22 -10.88
N LEU A 77 18.43 5.81 -11.87
CA LEU A 77 18.00 5.74 -13.27
C LEU A 77 18.04 4.30 -13.81
N SER A 78 19.05 3.52 -13.45
CA SER A 78 19.19 2.14 -13.93
C SER A 78 18.04 1.25 -13.43
N VAL A 79 17.62 1.45 -12.19
CA VAL A 79 16.47 0.76 -11.61
C VAL A 79 15.18 1.14 -12.34
N ARG A 80 14.96 2.42 -12.58
CA ARG A 80 13.77 2.91 -13.31
C ARG A 80 13.72 2.43 -14.76
N GLN A 81 14.87 2.36 -15.43
CA GLN A 81 15.00 1.76 -16.77
C GLN A 81 14.65 0.28 -16.76
N GLY A 82 15.24 -0.50 -15.84
CA GLY A 82 14.92 -1.92 -15.70
C GLY A 82 13.45 -2.19 -15.41
N LEU A 83 12.80 -1.34 -14.60
CA LEU A 83 11.35 -1.41 -14.37
C LEU A 83 10.56 -1.11 -15.65
N ALA A 84 10.92 -0.09 -16.42
CA ALA A 84 10.28 0.24 -17.68
C ALA A 84 10.39 -0.91 -18.69
N GLU A 85 11.59 -1.49 -18.83
CA GLU A 85 11.81 -2.65 -19.69
C GLU A 85 10.96 -3.84 -19.28
N TYR A 86 10.92 -4.15 -17.99
CA TYR A 86 10.11 -5.24 -17.45
C TYR A 86 8.61 -5.02 -17.72
N MET A 87 8.10 -3.82 -17.44
CA MET A 87 6.69 -3.48 -17.66
C MET A 87 6.30 -3.56 -19.14
N ASN A 88 7.16 -3.05 -20.02
CA ASN A 88 6.92 -3.10 -21.45
C ASN A 88 6.97 -4.53 -22.02
N LYS A 89 7.93 -5.33 -21.55
CA LYS A 89 8.07 -6.73 -21.98
C LYS A 89 6.91 -7.60 -21.47
N THR A 90 6.46 -7.40 -20.24
CA THR A 90 5.50 -8.28 -19.58
C THR A 90 4.06 -7.86 -19.86
N TYR A 91 3.80 -6.55 -19.88
CA TYR A 91 2.44 -5.99 -19.91
C TYR A 91 2.18 -5.08 -21.11
N GLN A 92 3.17 -4.84 -21.97
CA GLN A 92 3.07 -3.92 -23.11
C GLN A 92 2.61 -2.51 -22.70
N ALA A 93 3.10 -2.05 -21.53
CA ALA A 93 2.59 -0.86 -20.85
C ALA A 93 2.92 0.46 -21.56
N GLY A 94 3.91 0.49 -22.46
CA GLY A 94 4.30 1.70 -23.20
C GLY A 94 4.90 2.78 -22.29
N VAL A 95 5.62 2.40 -21.23
CA VAL A 95 6.20 3.32 -20.24
C VAL A 95 7.69 3.51 -20.43
N GLU A 96 8.21 4.64 -19.96
CA GLU A 96 9.62 5.01 -19.95
C GLU A 96 10.12 5.18 -18.49
N ALA A 97 11.45 5.24 -18.31
CA ALA A 97 12.05 5.47 -17.00
C ALA A 97 11.56 6.76 -16.31
N SER A 98 11.17 7.77 -17.10
CA SER A 98 10.60 9.03 -16.62
C SER A 98 9.22 8.88 -15.95
N ASN A 99 8.50 7.79 -16.23
CA ASN A 99 7.20 7.48 -15.62
C ASN A 99 7.30 6.85 -14.21
N PHE A 100 8.53 6.58 -13.74
CA PHE A 100 8.75 5.95 -12.43
C PHE A 100 9.31 6.93 -11.42
N TYR A 101 8.74 6.90 -10.23
CA TYR A 101 9.23 7.58 -9.04
C TYR A 101 9.38 6.56 -7.91
N MET A 102 10.62 6.35 -7.44
CA MET A 102 10.92 5.35 -6.42
C MET A 102 10.58 5.88 -5.03
N THR A 103 9.93 5.04 -4.22
CA THR A 103 9.54 5.39 -2.86
C THR A 103 9.87 4.27 -1.87
N CYS A 104 9.78 4.56 -0.57
CA CYS A 104 9.95 3.57 0.50
C CYS A 104 8.67 2.72 0.69
N GLY A 105 8.20 2.07 -0.37
CA GLY A 105 7.03 1.19 -0.33
C GLY A 105 5.70 1.88 -0.68
N ALA A 106 4.64 1.07 -0.80
CA ALA A 106 3.33 1.50 -1.29
C ALA A 106 2.69 2.62 -0.45
N ALA A 107 2.88 2.62 0.87
CA ALA A 107 2.34 3.66 1.75
C ALA A 107 2.90 5.05 1.41
N ALA A 108 4.21 5.13 1.14
CA ALA A 108 4.84 6.38 0.71
C ALA A 108 4.36 6.79 -0.69
N SER A 109 4.23 5.83 -1.63
CA SER A 109 3.69 6.09 -2.97
C SER A 109 2.28 6.65 -2.91
N LEU A 110 1.38 6.04 -2.13
CA LEU A 110 0.01 6.51 -1.95
C LEU A 110 -0.04 7.90 -1.34
N THR A 111 0.75 8.15 -0.28
CA THR A 111 0.81 9.46 0.37
C THR A 111 1.25 10.55 -0.60
N VAL A 112 2.30 10.31 -1.39
CA VAL A 112 2.81 11.28 -2.36
C VAL A 112 1.80 11.50 -3.49
N SER A 113 1.22 10.42 -4.04
CA SER A 113 0.26 10.50 -5.14
C SER A 113 -1.01 11.23 -4.74
N LEU A 114 -1.58 10.88 -3.59
CA LEU A 114 -2.78 11.55 -3.08
C LEU A 114 -2.50 13.04 -2.79
N LYS A 115 -1.33 13.36 -2.22
CA LYS A 115 -0.97 14.77 -1.97
C LYS A 115 -0.78 15.57 -3.25
N ALA A 116 -0.37 14.92 -4.34
CA ALA A 116 -0.25 15.56 -5.65
C ALA A 116 -1.60 15.76 -6.37
N LEU A 117 -2.62 14.94 -6.06
CA LEU A 117 -3.93 14.96 -6.70
C LEU A 117 -4.95 15.84 -5.97
N VAL A 118 -4.81 15.98 -4.65
CA VAL A 118 -5.77 16.69 -3.79
C VAL A 118 -5.42 18.18 -3.74
N GLU A 119 -6.40 19.03 -4.07
CA GLU A 119 -6.28 20.49 -4.05
C GLU A 119 -6.94 21.12 -2.83
N GLY A 120 -7.99 20.47 -2.29
CA GLY A 120 -8.73 21.05 -1.18
C GLY A 120 -9.62 20.08 -0.39
N PRO A 121 -10.25 20.57 0.68
CA PRO A 121 -11.00 19.73 1.62
C PRO A 121 -12.32 19.19 1.06
N ASP A 122 -12.76 19.67 -0.09
CA ASP A 122 -13.96 19.17 -0.76
C ASP A 122 -13.66 18.07 -1.77
N ASP A 123 -12.38 17.84 -2.08
CA ASP A 123 -11.96 16.76 -2.94
C ASP A 123 -12.26 15.39 -2.31
N GLU A 124 -12.62 14.46 -3.17
CA GLU A 124 -13.06 13.13 -2.79
C GLU A 124 -12.16 12.05 -3.40
N VAL A 125 -11.84 11.04 -2.61
CA VAL A 125 -11.14 9.84 -3.07
C VAL A 125 -11.99 8.63 -2.74
N ILE A 126 -12.36 7.86 -3.75
CA ILE A 126 -13.20 6.68 -3.60
C ILE A 126 -12.33 5.48 -3.20
N VAL A 127 -12.83 4.70 -2.23
CA VAL A 127 -12.30 3.40 -1.82
C VAL A 127 -13.39 2.36 -1.85
N ILE A 128 -13.07 1.14 -2.24
CA ILE A 128 -14.03 0.03 -2.42
C ILE A 128 -13.88 -0.93 -1.24
N ALA A 129 -14.93 -1.06 -0.43
CA ALA A 129 -14.89 -1.95 0.74
C ALA A 129 -15.06 -3.44 0.33
N PRO A 130 -14.42 -4.39 1.05
CA PRO A 130 -13.46 -4.14 2.12
C PRO A 130 -12.10 -3.69 1.58
N PHE A 131 -11.40 -2.84 2.30
CA PHE A 131 -10.12 -2.26 1.88
C PHE A 131 -9.11 -2.19 3.04
N PHE A 132 -7.85 -1.94 2.72
CA PHE A 132 -6.80 -1.73 3.70
C PHE A 132 -7.09 -0.46 4.52
N PRO A 133 -7.28 -0.56 5.86
CA PRO A 133 -7.83 0.53 6.67
C PRO A 133 -7.06 1.85 6.58
N GLU A 134 -5.75 1.79 6.35
CA GLU A 134 -4.88 2.96 6.26
C GLU A 134 -5.18 3.86 5.04
N TYR A 135 -5.92 3.39 4.04
CA TYR A 135 -6.31 4.25 2.90
C TYR A 135 -7.07 5.49 3.36
N THR A 136 -7.97 5.35 4.33
CA THR A 136 -8.71 6.51 4.88
C THR A 136 -7.79 7.50 5.58
N VAL A 137 -6.73 7.00 6.23
CA VAL A 137 -5.73 7.84 6.88
C VAL A 137 -4.88 8.59 5.85
N PHE A 138 -4.47 7.92 4.77
CA PHE A 138 -3.71 8.58 3.69
C PHE A 138 -4.54 9.66 2.99
N ILE A 139 -5.82 9.39 2.73
CA ILE A 139 -6.77 10.34 2.14
C ILE A 139 -6.96 11.56 3.04
N ALA A 140 -7.25 11.34 4.33
CA ALA A 140 -7.42 12.42 5.30
C ALA A 140 -6.13 13.26 5.45
N ASN A 141 -4.96 12.61 5.44
CA ASN A 141 -3.66 13.28 5.52
C ASN A 141 -3.34 14.12 4.26
N ALA A 142 -3.84 13.70 3.11
CA ALA A 142 -3.77 14.50 1.89
C ALA A 142 -4.67 15.75 1.94
N GLY A 143 -5.70 15.75 2.78
CA GLY A 143 -6.68 16.83 2.96
C GLY A 143 -8.01 16.59 2.24
N ALA A 144 -8.28 15.37 1.75
CA ALA A 144 -9.49 14.99 1.05
C ALA A 144 -10.48 14.18 1.94
N LYS A 145 -11.67 13.97 1.41
CA LYS A 145 -12.71 13.10 1.98
C LYS A 145 -12.62 11.69 1.37
N ALA A 146 -12.68 10.66 2.22
CA ALA A 146 -12.83 9.29 1.74
C ALA A 146 -14.31 8.99 1.47
N VAL A 147 -14.62 8.56 0.25
CA VAL A 147 -15.95 8.09 -0.15
C VAL A 147 -15.90 6.57 -0.26
N VAL A 148 -16.66 5.89 0.61
CA VAL A 148 -16.63 4.43 0.68
C VAL A 148 -17.74 3.85 -0.16
N VAL A 149 -17.38 3.09 -1.19
CA VAL A 149 -18.31 2.23 -1.93
C VAL A 149 -18.55 0.98 -1.08
N PRO A 150 -19.83 0.64 -0.76
CA PRO A 150 -20.14 -0.52 0.07
C PRO A 150 -19.68 -1.83 -0.59
N PRO A 151 -19.34 -2.87 0.21
CA PRO A 151 -18.89 -4.13 -0.34
C PRO A 151 -20.00 -4.91 -1.02
N ASP A 152 -19.68 -5.61 -2.10
CA ASP A 152 -20.41 -6.82 -2.49
C ASP A 152 -19.97 -7.94 -1.53
N THR A 153 -20.86 -8.36 -0.64
CA THR A 153 -20.54 -9.36 0.39
C THR A 153 -20.66 -10.81 -0.10
N GLU A 154 -21.19 -11.02 -1.30
CA GLU A 154 -21.36 -12.33 -1.88
C GLU A 154 -20.13 -12.77 -2.69
N HIS A 155 -19.63 -11.89 -3.57
CA HIS A 155 -18.53 -12.21 -4.49
C HIS A 155 -17.28 -11.33 -4.25
N PHE A 156 -17.39 -10.30 -3.45
CA PHE A 156 -16.36 -9.28 -3.20
C PHE A 156 -15.86 -8.57 -4.47
N GLN A 157 -16.71 -8.50 -5.50
CA GLN A 157 -16.43 -7.76 -6.71
C GLN A 157 -16.80 -6.28 -6.58
N ILE A 158 -16.37 -5.46 -7.53
CA ILE A 158 -16.70 -4.02 -7.54
C ILE A 158 -18.18 -3.85 -7.86
N PRO A 159 -19.01 -3.30 -6.95
CA PRO A 159 -20.41 -3.04 -7.22
C PRO A 159 -20.55 -1.80 -8.13
N MET A 160 -20.52 -2.01 -9.44
CA MET A 160 -20.43 -0.94 -10.44
C MET A 160 -21.49 0.14 -10.31
N GLU A 161 -22.76 -0.23 -10.05
CA GLU A 161 -23.83 0.76 -9.84
C GLU A 161 -23.58 1.66 -8.62
N ALA A 162 -23.01 1.09 -7.55
CA ALA A 162 -22.70 1.87 -6.35
C ALA A 162 -21.45 2.74 -6.59
N LEU A 163 -20.49 2.25 -7.35
CA LEU A 163 -19.31 3.00 -7.76
C LEU A 163 -19.71 4.21 -8.64
N GLU A 164 -20.56 4.01 -9.64
CA GLU A 164 -21.05 5.10 -10.49
C GLU A 164 -21.77 6.18 -9.69
N LYS A 165 -22.62 5.79 -8.73
CA LYS A 165 -23.31 6.74 -7.84
C LYS A 165 -22.38 7.49 -6.90
N ALA A 166 -21.23 6.91 -6.58
CA ALA A 166 -20.23 7.53 -5.70
C ALA A 166 -19.37 8.59 -6.42
N ILE A 167 -19.33 8.57 -7.76
CA ILE A 167 -18.56 9.53 -8.54
C ILE A 167 -19.31 10.87 -8.57
N THR A 168 -18.62 11.93 -8.16
CA THR A 168 -19.11 13.31 -8.17
C THR A 168 -18.12 14.22 -8.91
N PRO A 169 -18.48 15.48 -9.17
CA PRO A 169 -17.54 16.46 -9.71
C PRO A 169 -16.31 16.71 -8.82
N ASN A 170 -16.37 16.34 -7.54
CA ASN A 170 -15.28 16.48 -6.60
C ASN A 170 -14.36 15.24 -6.55
N THR A 171 -14.73 14.15 -7.23
CA THR A 171 -13.93 12.93 -7.23
C THR A 171 -12.61 13.14 -7.97
N ARG A 172 -11.49 12.99 -7.26
CA ARG A 172 -10.13 13.13 -7.79
C ARG A 172 -9.48 11.80 -8.13
N ALA A 173 -9.82 10.75 -7.37
CA ALA A 173 -9.20 9.44 -7.56
C ALA A 173 -10.10 8.31 -7.08
N ILE A 174 -9.82 7.11 -7.58
CA ILE A 174 -10.36 5.83 -7.09
C ILE A 174 -9.16 4.96 -6.74
N ILE A 175 -9.12 4.42 -5.51
CA ILE A 175 -8.10 3.45 -5.12
C ILE A 175 -8.64 2.05 -5.39
N VAL A 176 -7.96 1.35 -6.31
CA VAL A 176 -8.23 -0.05 -6.64
C VAL A 176 -7.01 -0.89 -6.27
N ASN A 177 -7.21 -1.94 -5.49
CA ASN A 177 -6.19 -2.89 -5.09
C ASN A 177 -6.56 -4.30 -5.58
N SER A 178 -5.78 -4.86 -6.51
CA SER A 178 -6.03 -6.19 -7.08
C SER A 178 -4.70 -6.95 -7.22
N PRO A 179 -4.58 -8.17 -6.66
CA PRO A 179 -5.51 -8.82 -5.74
C PRO A 179 -5.80 -7.97 -4.50
N ASN A 180 -7.05 -7.95 -4.04
CA ASN A 180 -7.48 -7.03 -3.00
C ASN A 180 -7.01 -7.47 -1.59
N ASN A 181 -6.60 -6.52 -0.78
CA ASN A 181 -6.42 -6.67 0.64
C ASN A 181 -7.65 -6.05 1.37
N PRO A 182 -8.46 -6.83 2.15
CA PRO A 182 -8.16 -8.17 2.67
C PRO A 182 -8.83 -9.34 1.96
N SER A 183 -9.71 -9.13 0.97
CA SER A 183 -10.55 -10.21 0.43
C SER A 183 -9.78 -11.23 -0.44
N GLY A 184 -8.63 -10.86 -0.99
CA GLY A 184 -7.83 -11.70 -1.88
C GLY A 184 -8.38 -11.86 -3.29
N VAL A 185 -9.53 -11.25 -3.61
CA VAL A 185 -10.13 -11.35 -4.96
C VAL A 185 -9.36 -10.51 -5.97
N VAL A 186 -9.42 -10.95 -7.21
CA VAL A 186 -8.94 -10.23 -8.39
C VAL A 186 -10.16 -9.57 -9.04
N TYR A 187 -10.08 -8.26 -9.25
CA TYR A 187 -11.10 -7.47 -9.94
C TYR A 187 -10.96 -7.58 -11.45
#